data_9e8c47e192f63bf0bb819edfd07eeda0
#
_entry.id   9e8c47e192f63bf0bb819edfd07eeda0
#
_cell.length_a   1.000
_cell.length_b   1.000
_cell.length_c   1.000
_cell.angle_alpha   90.00
_cell.angle_beta   90.00
_cell.angle_gamma   90.00
#
_symmetry.space_group_name_H-M   'P 1'
#
loop_
_entity.id
_entity.type
_entity.pdbx_description
1 polymer ?
#
loop_
_entity_poly.entity_id
_entity_poly.type
_entity_poly.pdbx_seq_one_letter_code
_entity_poly.pdbx_strand_id
1 'polypeptide(L)'
;GTPYLENLVSTTNRKLIKLFDRDDVAIYNSIPTVEGTLMMVIQHTDYTIHGSNVMVLGFGRTGMSVARAFQSLGAHVKVGARRSEHIARITEMMFSPFHMQDIEKEVGNIDIVINTIPHLVVTANVISKMPAHTLVIDLASKPGGTDFRYAEKRGIKALLAPGLPGIVAPKTAGQILANVLSQLLAEDVIARKENGE
;
A
#
# COMPACT_ATOMS: atom_id res chain seq x y z
N GLY A 1 11.66 12.74 0.66
CA GLY A 1 12.99 13.29 0.97
C GLY A 1 13.55 12.65 2.24
N THR A 2 14.84 12.66 2.37
CA THR A 2 15.48 12.22 3.60
C THR A 2 15.54 13.41 4.59
N PRO A 3 15.58 13.18 5.91
CA PRO A 3 15.78 14.26 6.90
C PRO A 3 17.00 15.13 6.59
N TYR A 4 18.02 14.54 5.99
CA TYR A 4 19.21 15.28 5.54
C TYR A 4 18.87 16.35 4.48
N LEU A 5 18.08 16.00 3.46
CA LEU A 5 17.67 16.97 2.43
C LEU A 5 16.76 18.06 2.99
N GLU A 6 15.90 17.71 3.95
CA GLU A 6 15.04 18.69 4.64
C GLU A 6 15.88 19.71 5.40
N ASN A 7 16.86 19.25 6.17
CA ASN A 7 17.79 20.14 6.89
C ASN A 7 18.62 21.00 5.93
N LEU A 8 19.09 20.43 4.82
CA LEU A 8 19.89 21.18 3.83
C LEU A 8 19.07 22.31 3.18
N VAL A 9 17.80 22.04 2.87
CA VAL A 9 16.93 23.03 2.22
C VAL A 9 16.43 24.08 3.20
N SER A 10 16.23 23.74 4.49
CA SER A 10 15.79 24.68 5.52
C SER A 10 16.76 25.85 5.75
N THR A 11 18.05 25.67 5.42
CA THR A 11 19.09 26.72 5.51
C THR A 11 19.25 27.53 4.23
N THR A 12 18.45 27.23 3.20
CA THR A 12 18.50 27.89 1.88
C THR A 12 17.14 28.44 1.51
N ASN A 13 17.09 29.46 0.65
CA ASN A 13 15.82 29.96 0.10
C ASN A 13 15.31 29.07 -1.06
N ARG A 14 15.35 27.74 -0.88
CA ARG A 14 14.92 26.77 -1.90
C ARG A 14 13.73 25.96 -1.42
N LYS A 15 12.84 25.62 -2.34
CA LYS A 15 11.65 24.79 -2.07
C LYS A 15 11.98 23.31 -2.28
N LEU A 16 11.74 22.47 -1.28
CA LEU A 16 11.80 21.02 -1.40
C LEU A 16 10.42 20.47 -1.78
N ILE A 17 10.31 19.76 -2.89
CA ILE A 17 9.10 19.05 -3.30
C ILE A 17 9.33 17.57 -3.09
N LYS A 18 8.53 16.97 -2.21
CA LYS A 18 8.57 15.52 -1.92
C LYS A 18 7.58 14.81 -2.84
N LEU A 19 8.05 14.34 -3.99
CA LEU A 19 7.19 13.73 -5.01
C LEU A 19 6.32 12.58 -4.48
N PHE A 20 6.89 11.69 -3.69
CA PHE A 20 6.19 10.51 -3.17
C PHE A 20 5.19 10.82 -2.03
N ASP A 21 5.21 12.04 -1.48
CA ASP A 21 4.21 12.48 -0.51
C ASP A 21 2.96 13.04 -1.19
N ARG A 22 3.03 13.30 -2.50
CA ARG A 22 1.89 13.77 -3.31
C ARG A 22 0.85 12.68 -3.50
N ASP A 23 -0.42 13.06 -3.38
CA ASP A 23 -1.54 12.12 -3.54
C ASP A 23 -1.66 11.58 -4.96
N ASP A 24 -1.47 12.45 -5.97
CA ASP A 24 -1.52 12.06 -7.38
C ASP A 24 -0.43 11.02 -7.73
N VAL A 25 0.82 11.24 -7.27
CA VAL A 25 1.92 10.27 -7.46
C VAL A 25 1.59 8.95 -6.78
N ALA A 26 1.10 8.99 -5.55
CA ALA A 26 0.77 7.78 -4.82
C ALA A 26 -0.41 7.01 -5.45
N ILE A 27 -1.42 7.73 -6.00
CA ILE A 27 -2.54 7.11 -6.71
C ILE A 27 -2.07 6.48 -8.03
N TYR A 28 -1.28 7.19 -8.84
CA TYR A 28 -0.72 6.61 -10.07
C TYR A 28 0.18 5.42 -9.79
N ASN A 29 1.04 5.50 -8.78
CA ASN A 29 1.91 4.40 -8.38
C ASN A 29 1.14 3.20 -7.78
N SER A 30 -0.10 3.39 -7.33
CA SER A 30 -0.91 2.26 -6.89
C SER A 30 -1.25 1.29 -8.04
N ILE A 31 -1.27 1.75 -9.29
CA ILE A 31 -1.53 0.90 -10.47
C ILE A 31 -0.47 -0.21 -10.58
N PRO A 32 0.83 0.09 -10.83
CA PRO A 32 1.85 -0.95 -10.89
C PRO A 32 2.10 -1.64 -9.54
N THR A 33 1.79 -0.99 -8.40
CA THR A 33 1.85 -1.65 -7.09
C THR A 33 0.85 -2.81 -7.00
N VAL A 34 -0.37 -2.62 -7.48
CA VAL A 34 -1.39 -3.66 -7.53
C VAL A 34 -0.93 -4.83 -8.41
N GLU A 35 -0.42 -4.56 -9.60
CA GLU A 35 0.10 -5.59 -10.51
C GLU A 35 1.23 -6.40 -9.86
N GLY A 36 2.16 -5.72 -9.19
CA GLY A 36 3.22 -6.37 -8.43
C GLY A 36 2.71 -7.18 -7.25
N THR A 37 1.67 -6.70 -6.56
CA THR A 37 1.04 -7.46 -5.47
C THR A 37 0.38 -8.74 -5.99
N LEU A 38 -0.36 -8.66 -7.09
CA LEU A 38 -0.96 -9.82 -7.73
C LEU A 38 0.10 -10.83 -8.20
N MET A 39 1.17 -10.35 -8.82
CA MET A 39 2.31 -11.20 -9.21
C MET A 39 2.89 -11.95 -8.00
N MET A 40 3.13 -11.23 -6.89
CA MET A 40 3.65 -11.86 -5.67
C MET A 40 2.70 -12.89 -5.09
N VAL A 41 1.39 -12.62 -5.07
CA VAL A 41 0.40 -13.59 -4.59
C VAL A 41 0.44 -14.84 -5.46
N ILE A 42 0.40 -14.71 -6.78
CA ILE A 42 0.43 -15.86 -7.71
C ILE A 42 1.73 -16.68 -7.56
N GLN A 43 2.86 -16.01 -7.35
CA GLN A 43 4.16 -16.68 -7.19
C GLN A 43 4.32 -17.40 -5.84
N HIS A 44 3.57 -16.99 -4.82
CA HIS A 44 3.79 -17.42 -3.45
C HIS A 44 2.64 -18.22 -2.82
N THR A 45 1.59 -18.50 -3.61
CA THR A 45 0.48 -19.39 -3.25
C THR A 45 0.37 -20.50 -4.27
N ASP A 46 -0.27 -21.60 -3.87
CA ASP A 46 -0.61 -22.75 -4.72
C ASP A 46 -2.13 -22.86 -4.99
N TYR A 47 -2.89 -21.82 -4.61
CA TYR A 47 -4.32 -21.70 -4.84
C TYR A 47 -4.64 -20.41 -5.61
N THR A 48 -5.86 -20.35 -6.18
CA THR A 48 -6.31 -19.21 -6.97
C THR A 48 -6.68 -18.02 -6.10
N ILE A 49 -6.50 -16.80 -6.62
CA ILE A 49 -7.05 -15.58 -6.01
C ILE A 49 -8.59 -15.63 -6.02
N HIS A 50 -9.18 -16.15 -7.10
CA HIS A 50 -10.62 -16.35 -7.20
C HIS A 50 -11.11 -17.29 -6.07
N GLY A 51 -12.09 -16.84 -5.31
CA GLY A 51 -12.67 -17.56 -4.19
C GLY A 51 -11.85 -17.52 -2.89
N SER A 52 -10.62 -16.95 -2.90
CA SER A 52 -9.84 -16.80 -1.67
C SER A 52 -10.36 -15.69 -0.77
N ASN A 53 -10.13 -15.81 0.53
CA ASN A 53 -10.43 -14.79 1.54
C ASN A 53 -9.23 -13.84 1.65
N VAL A 54 -9.39 -12.61 1.19
CA VAL A 54 -8.34 -11.60 1.16
C VAL A 54 -8.64 -10.50 2.17
N MET A 55 -7.69 -10.21 3.04
CA MET A 55 -7.77 -9.09 3.99
C MET A 55 -6.84 -7.97 3.56
N VAL A 56 -7.37 -6.77 3.36
CA VAL A 56 -6.60 -5.57 3.08
C VAL A 56 -6.60 -4.67 4.32
N LEU A 57 -5.42 -4.36 4.85
CA LEU A 57 -5.25 -3.51 6.00
C LEU A 57 -4.90 -2.09 5.56
N GLY A 58 -5.81 -1.15 5.86
CA GLY A 58 -5.76 0.22 5.41
C GLY A 58 -6.59 0.47 4.15
N PHE A 59 -7.28 1.62 4.15
CA PHE A 59 -8.15 2.06 3.05
C PHE A 59 -7.74 3.44 2.55
N GLY A 60 -6.43 3.56 2.30
CA GLY A 60 -5.82 4.72 1.65
C GLY A 60 -5.72 4.55 0.14
N ARG A 61 -4.89 5.38 -0.49
CA ARG A 61 -4.64 5.42 -1.94
C ARG A 61 -4.31 4.03 -2.52
N THR A 62 -3.38 3.31 -1.91
CA THR A 62 -2.98 1.97 -2.34
C THR A 62 -3.98 0.89 -1.92
N GLY A 63 -4.45 0.93 -0.67
CA GLY A 63 -5.36 -0.09 -0.13
C GLY A 63 -6.67 -0.19 -0.90
N MET A 64 -7.25 0.94 -1.31
CA MET A 64 -8.45 0.96 -2.15
C MET A 64 -8.21 0.30 -3.51
N SER A 65 -7.10 0.61 -4.18
CA SER A 65 -6.75 0.03 -5.48
C SER A 65 -6.53 -1.47 -5.39
N VAL A 66 -5.84 -1.93 -4.34
CA VAL A 66 -5.62 -3.36 -4.06
C VAL A 66 -6.95 -4.07 -3.83
N ALA A 67 -7.80 -3.55 -2.93
CA ALA A 67 -9.09 -4.17 -2.61
C ALA A 67 -9.96 -4.35 -3.86
N ARG A 68 -10.05 -3.33 -4.73
CA ARG A 68 -10.79 -3.40 -6.00
C ARG A 68 -10.24 -4.47 -6.94
N ALA A 69 -8.92 -4.55 -7.08
CA ALA A 69 -8.31 -5.52 -7.99
C ALA A 69 -8.56 -6.96 -7.55
N PHE A 70 -8.40 -7.26 -6.26
CA PHE A 70 -8.68 -8.60 -5.74
C PHE A 70 -10.17 -8.96 -5.84
N GLN A 71 -11.07 -8.01 -5.56
CA GLN A 71 -12.51 -8.23 -5.75
C GLN A 71 -12.85 -8.51 -7.22
N SER A 72 -12.25 -7.78 -8.15
CA SER A 72 -12.45 -7.97 -9.60
C SER A 72 -11.98 -9.35 -10.09
N LEU A 73 -11.03 -9.97 -9.39
CA LEU A 73 -10.58 -11.34 -9.63
C LEU A 73 -11.44 -12.41 -8.92
N GLY A 74 -12.52 -12.00 -8.26
CA GLY A 74 -13.45 -12.90 -7.59
C GLY A 74 -13.04 -13.35 -6.19
N ALA A 75 -12.14 -12.61 -5.52
CA ALA A 75 -11.82 -12.85 -4.12
C ALA A 75 -12.90 -12.29 -3.19
N HIS A 76 -13.06 -12.91 -2.02
CA HIS A 76 -13.86 -12.37 -0.91
C HIS A 76 -13.03 -11.37 -0.13
N VAL A 77 -13.22 -10.07 -0.42
CA VAL A 77 -12.36 -9.01 0.12
C VAL A 77 -12.93 -8.42 1.39
N LYS A 78 -12.15 -8.49 2.47
CA LYS A 78 -12.41 -7.85 3.76
C LYS A 78 -11.41 -6.71 3.97
N VAL A 79 -11.89 -5.54 4.36
CA VAL A 79 -11.05 -4.33 4.46
C VAL A 79 -11.09 -3.74 5.86
N GLY A 80 -9.92 -3.59 6.47
CA GLY A 80 -9.77 -2.99 7.79
C GLY A 80 -9.48 -1.49 7.73
N ALA A 81 -10.26 -0.70 8.49
CA ALA A 81 -10.05 0.72 8.64
C ALA A 81 -10.28 1.20 10.07
N ARG A 82 -9.74 2.38 10.41
CA ARG A 82 -9.92 2.99 11.75
C ARG A 82 -11.07 3.97 11.79
N ARG A 83 -11.26 4.74 10.72
CA ARG A 83 -12.20 5.86 10.66
C ARG A 83 -13.57 5.41 10.14
N SER A 84 -14.62 5.91 10.75
CA SER A 84 -16.02 5.56 10.41
C SER A 84 -16.39 5.91 8.97
N GLU A 85 -15.86 7.02 8.43
CA GLU A 85 -16.07 7.39 7.04
C GLU A 85 -15.44 6.41 6.06
N HIS A 86 -14.30 5.79 6.41
CA HIS A 86 -13.72 4.72 5.62
C HIS A 86 -14.56 3.44 5.71
N ILE A 87 -15.06 3.07 6.89
CA ILE A 87 -15.96 1.92 7.07
C ILE A 87 -17.21 2.08 6.20
N ALA A 88 -17.83 3.27 6.22
CA ALA A 88 -18.99 3.57 5.39
C ALA A 88 -18.67 3.44 3.88
N ARG A 89 -17.52 3.96 3.45
CA ARG A 89 -17.09 3.87 2.04
C ARG A 89 -16.76 2.42 1.63
N ILE A 90 -16.13 1.63 2.50
CA ILE A 90 -15.86 0.21 2.28
C ILE A 90 -17.17 -0.55 2.06
N THR A 91 -18.18 -0.27 2.88
CA THR A 91 -19.53 -0.86 2.75
C THR A 91 -20.20 -0.46 1.44
N GLU A 92 -20.17 0.84 1.10
CA GLU A 92 -20.77 1.35 -0.15
C GLU A 92 -20.12 0.74 -1.39
N MET A 93 -18.80 0.46 -1.34
CA MET A 93 -18.07 -0.22 -2.42
C MET A 93 -18.23 -1.75 -2.41
N MET A 94 -19.15 -2.30 -1.61
CA MET A 94 -19.46 -3.73 -1.52
C MET A 94 -18.30 -4.61 -1.05
N PHE A 95 -17.38 -4.06 -0.26
CA PHE A 95 -16.41 -4.84 0.49
C PHE A 95 -16.97 -5.20 1.88
N SER A 96 -16.39 -6.21 2.53
CA SER A 96 -16.68 -6.54 3.93
C SER A 96 -15.84 -5.66 4.87
N PRO A 97 -16.42 -4.68 5.57
CA PRO A 97 -15.66 -3.80 6.45
C PRO A 97 -15.38 -4.44 7.81
N PHE A 98 -14.28 -4.06 8.44
CA PHE A 98 -14.06 -4.28 9.88
C PHE A 98 -13.23 -3.15 10.50
N HIS A 99 -13.40 -2.94 11.81
CA HIS A 99 -12.57 -2.00 12.55
C HIS A 99 -11.20 -2.62 12.86
N MET A 100 -10.11 -1.86 12.67
CA MET A 100 -8.75 -2.35 12.89
C MET A 100 -8.50 -2.92 14.29
N GLN A 101 -9.22 -2.47 15.31
CA GLN A 101 -9.16 -3.03 16.67
C GLN A 101 -9.64 -4.48 16.76
N ASP A 102 -10.45 -4.93 15.79
CA ASP A 102 -11.03 -6.29 15.76
C ASP A 102 -10.23 -7.26 14.87
N ILE A 103 -9.07 -6.84 14.33
CA ILE A 103 -8.27 -7.64 13.40
C ILE A 103 -8.00 -9.07 13.90
N GLU A 104 -7.79 -9.25 15.18
CA GLU A 104 -7.53 -10.56 15.79
C GLU A 104 -8.72 -11.53 15.69
N LYS A 105 -9.95 -11.00 15.65
CA LYS A 105 -11.18 -11.79 15.49
C LYS A 105 -11.44 -12.11 14.01
N GLU A 106 -10.93 -11.27 13.11
CA GLU A 106 -11.25 -11.30 11.69
C GLU A 106 -10.26 -12.12 10.85
N VAL A 107 -9.07 -12.42 11.41
CA VAL A 107 -7.96 -13.02 10.64
C VAL A 107 -8.01 -14.55 10.55
N GLY A 108 -8.88 -15.23 11.33
CA GLY A 108 -8.85 -16.69 11.50
C GLY A 108 -9.19 -17.53 10.28
N ASN A 109 -9.75 -16.96 9.22
CA ASN A 109 -10.10 -17.66 7.98
C ASN A 109 -9.53 -16.96 6.73
N ILE A 110 -8.45 -16.19 6.88
CA ILE A 110 -7.88 -15.39 5.80
C ILE A 110 -6.74 -16.15 5.12
N ASP A 111 -6.81 -16.22 3.79
CA ASP A 111 -5.79 -16.85 2.96
C ASP A 111 -4.66 -15.88 2.62
N ILE A 112 -5.00 -14.60 2.37
CA ILE A 112 -4.05 -13.57 1.94
C ILE A 112 -4.27 -12.30 2.76
N VAL A 113 -3.22 -11.79 3.40
CA VAL A 113 -3.21 -10.48 4.06
C VAL A 113 -2.34 -9.53 3.28
N ILE A 114 -2.89 -8.38 2.88
CA ILE A 114 -2.16 -7.28 2.24
C ILE A 114 -2.14 -6.08 3.19
N ASN A 115 -0.99 -5.79 3.76
CA ASN A 115 -0.82 -4.62 4.62
C ASN A 115 -0.37 -3.39 3.83
N THR A 116 -1.05 -2.26 4.04
CA THR A 116 -0.67 -0.95 3.47
C THR A 116 -0.37 0.10 4.54
N ILE A 117 -0.39 -0.29 5.82
CA ILE A 117 -0.23 0.62 6.96
C ILE A 117 1.23 0.60 7.43
N PRO A 118 1.94 1.76 7.44
CA PRO A 118 3.36 1.84 7.82
C PRO A 118 3.56 1.87 9.35
N HIS A 119 2.76 1.12 10.09
CA HIS A 119 2.85 0.92 11.53
C HIS A 119 2.60 -0.55 11.83
N LEU A 120 3.18 -1.06 12.92
CA LEU A 120 3.03 -2.44 13.33
C LEU A 120 1.54 -2.76 13.67
N VAL A 121 0.84 -3.35 12.71
CA VAL A 121 -0.57 -3.78 12.84
C VAL A 121 -0.73 -5.30 12.71
N VAL A 122 0.17 -5.96 11.95
CA VAL A 122 0.24 -7.42 11.86
C VAL A 122 1.20 -7.92 12.95
N THR A 123 0.70 -7.85 14.18
CA THR A 123 1.47 -8.18 15.40
C THR A 123 1.59 -9.69 15.60
N ALA A 124 2.44 -10.11 16.55
CA ALA A 124 2.54 -11.51 16.96
C ALA A 124 1.18 -12.12 17.35
N ASN A 125 0.32 -11.36 18.06
CA ASN A 125 -1.01 -11.81 18.43
C ASN A 125 -1.90 -12.07 17.22
N VAL A 126 -1.89 -11.17 16.24
CA VAL A 126 -2.63 -11.31 14.98
C VAL A 126 -2.13 -12.53 14.22
N ILE A 127 -0.80 -12.66 14.03
CA ILE A 127 -0.16 -13.78 13.33
C ILE A 127 -0.47 -15.12 14.01
N SER A 128 -0.54 -15.16 15.34
CA SER A 128 -0.82 -16.39 16.07
C SER A 128 -2.20 -17.00 15.76
N LYS A 129 -3.14 -16.18 15.27
CA LYS A 129 -4.52 -16.54 14.92
C LYS A 129 -4.71 -16.83 13.44
N MET A 130 -3.69 -16.58 12.60
CA MET A 130 -3.74 -16.88 11.16
C MET A 130 -3.69 -18.38 10.89
N PRO A 131 -4.38 -18.86 9.85
CA PRO A 131 -4.15 -20.19 9.29
C PRO A 131 -2.67 -20.36 8.87
N ALA A 132 -2.16 -21.58 8.95
CA ALA A 132 -0.74 -21.86 8.64
C ALA A 132 -0.37 -21.56 7.16
N HIS A 133 -1.35 -21.63 6.25
CA HIS A 133 -1.16 -21.35 4.82
C HIS A 133 -1.25 -19.86 4.46
N THR A 134 -1.60 -18.98 5.40
CA THR A 134 -1.79 -17.55 5.10
C THR A 134 -0.53 -16.94 4.52
N LEU A 135 -0.67 -16.23 3.41
CA LEU A 135 0.37 -15.38 2.85
C LEU A 135 0.18 -13.94 3.33
N VAL A 136 1.24 -13.32 3.85
CA VAL A 136 1.25 -11.89 4.21
C VAL A 136 2.14 -11.14 3.23
N ILE A 137 1.60 -10.12 2.54
CA ILE A 137 2.37 -9.17 1.73
C ILE A 137 2.26 -7.79 2.36
N ASP A 138 3.39 -7.23 2.73
CA ASP A 138 3.47 -5.91 3.33
C ASP A 138 3.96 -4.88 2.31
N LEU A 139 3.05 -3.99 1.87
CA LEU A 139 3.30 -2.93 0.90
C LEU A 139 3.77 -1.63 1.56
N ALA A 140 3.78 -1.58 2.89
CA ALA A 140 4.18 -0.39 3.62
C ALA A 140 5.69 -0.11 3.44
N SER A 141 6.06 1.16 3.57
CA SER A 141 7.48 1.54 3.58
C SER A 141 8.22 0.90 4.74
N LYS A 142 9.52 0.64 4.54
CA LYS A 142 10.37 0.04 5.59
C LYS A 142 10.24 0.80 6.92
N PRO A 143 10.17 0.07 8.06
CA PRO A 143 10.40 -1.37 8.23
C PRO A 143 9.17 -2.25 7.92
N GLY A 144 8.04 -1.71 7.47
CA GLY A 144 6.77 -2.38 7.28
C GLY A 144 5.89 -2.32 8.55
N GLY A 145 4.73 -2.96 8.47
CA GLY A 145 3.77 -3.04 9.58
C GLY A 145 3.51 -4.46 10.07
N THR A 146 4.42 -5.40 9.75
CA THR A 146 4.33 -6.83 10.07
C THR A 146 5.47 -7.26 10.98
N ASP A 147 5.18 -8.07 11.99
CA ASP A 147 6.21 -8.76 12.79
C ASP A 147 6.77 -9.95 12.02
N PHE A 148 7.72 -9.66 11.13
CA PHE A 148 8.36 -10.68 10.27
C PHE A 148 9.10 -11.75 11.06
N ARG A 149 9.69 -11.41 12.21
CA ARG A 149 10.40 -12.38 13.06
C ARG A 149 9.44 -13.41 13.65
N TYR A 150 8.28 -12.94 14.10
CA TYR A 150 7.28 -13.84 14.65
C TYR A 150 6.61 -14.66 13.53
N ALA A 151 6.35 -14.07 12.37
CA ALA A 151 5.82 -14.77 11.20
C ALA A 151 6.73 -15.93 10.80
N GLU A 152 8.03 -15.70 10.68
CA GLU A 152 9.04 -16.73 10.39
C GLU A 152 9.02 -17.85 11.44
N LYS A 153 9.06 -17.49 12.74
CA LYS A 153 8.98 -18.46 13.85
C LYS A 153 7.72 -19.30 13.81
N ARG A 154 6.61 -18.74 13.35
CA ARG A 154 5.29 -19.39 13.26
C ARG A 154 5.13 -20.19 11.96
N GLY A 155 6.06 -20.08 11.01
CA GLY A 155 5.98 -20.70 9.68
C GLY A 155 5.00 -20.01 8.73
N ILE A 156 4.58 -18.79 9.04
CA ILE A 156 3.74 -17.95 8.16
C ILE A 156 4.64 -17.23 7.15
N LYS A 157 4.31 -17.36 5.87
CA LYS A 157 5.05 -16.67 4.81
C LYS A 157 4.67 -15.19 4.79
N ALA A 158 5.60 -14.34 5.22
CA ALA A 158 5.43 -12.90 5.26
C ALA A 158 6.54 -12.21 4.44
N LEU A 159 6.15 -11.33 3.51
CA LEU A 159 7.04 -10.69 2.55
C LEU A 159 6.89 -9.18 2.61
N LEU A 160 7.99 -8.46 2.83
CA LEU A 160 8.03 -7.02 2.62
C LEU A 160 8.27 -6.74 1.13
N ALA A 161 7.42 -5.92 0.52
CA ALA A 161 7.38 -5.69 -0.92
C ALA A 161 7.67 -4.21 -1.30
N PRO A 162 8.88 -3.71 -1.04
CA PRO A 162 9.22 -2.33 -1.38
C PRO A 162 9.46 -2.17 -2.87
N GLY A 163 9.02 -1.03 -3.43
CA GLY A 163 9.42 -0.61 -4.78
C GLY A 163 8.82 -1.42 -5.92
N LEU A 164 7.68 -2.09 -5.72
CA LEU A 164 6.99 -2.89 -6.74
C LEU A 164 6.84 -2.18 -8.09
N PRO A 165 6.47 -0.88 -8.18
CA PRO A 165 6.37 -0.19 -9.47
C PRO A 165 7.64 -0.28 -10.33
N GLY A 166 8.80 -0.12 -9.72
CA GLY A 166 10.09 -0.22 -10.41
C GLY A 166 10.48 -1.65 -10.79
N ILE A 167 9.91 -2.66 -10.12
CA ILE A 167 10.19 -4.08 -10.38
C ILE A 167 9.33 -4.60 -11.52
N VAL A 168 8.02 -4.34 -11.49
CA VAL A 168 7.06 -4.96 -12.41
C VAL A 168 6.79 -4.11 -13.65
N ALA A 169 6.84 -2.77 -13.53
CA ALA A 169 6.53 -1.85 -14.62
C ALA A 169 7.44 -0.61 -14.60
N PRO A 170 8.78 -0.77 -14.74
CA PRO A 170 9.74 0.34 -14.60
C PRO A 170 9.50 1.47 -15.61
N LYS A 171 9.08 1.14 -16.83
CA LYS A 171 8.75 2.15 -17.84
C LYS A 171 7.54 3.00 -17.43
N THR A 172 6.47 2.37 -16.94
CA THR A 172 5.28 3.06 -16.46
C THR A 172 5.60 3.91 -15.23
N ALA A 173 6.33 3.35 -14.26
CA ALA A 173 6.75 4.07 -13.06
C ALA A 173 7.61 5.31 -13.41
N GLY A 174 8.54 5.17 -14.35
CA GLY A 174 9.35 6.29 -14.85
C GLY A 174 8.50 7.36 -15.56
N GLN A 175 7.53 6.95 -16.38
CA GLN A 175 6.63 7.88 -17.08
C GLN A 175 5.74 8.67 -16.11
N ILE A 176 5.21 8.04 -15.07
CA ILE A 176 4.45 8.72 -14.00
C ILE A 176 5.28 9.84 -13.39
N LEU A 177 6.52 9.54 -13.00
CA LEU A 177 7.41 10.55 -12.40
C LEU A 177 7.77 11.66 -13.40
N ALA A 178 8.06 11.32 -14.66
CA ALA A 178 8.37 12.28 -15.70
C ALA A 178 7.21 13.25 -15.93
N ASN A 179 5.98 12.75 -16.03
CA ASN A 179 4.78 13.58 -16.23
C ASN A 179 4.58 14.56 -15.06
N VAL A 180 4.68 14.08 -13.82
CA VAL A 180 4.53 14.93 -12.63
C VAL A 180 5.64 15.98 -12.55
N LEU A 181 6.89 15.59 -12.85
CA LEU A 181 8.02 16.54 -12.87
C LEU A 181 7.81 17.61 -13.94
N SER A 182 7.40 17.24 -15.16
CA SER A 182 7.13 18.19 -16.24
C SER A 182 6.02 19.18 -15.88
N GLN A 183 4.95 18.70 -15.24
CA GLN A 183 3.88 19.57 -14.75
C GLN A 183 4.38 20.56 -13.68
N LEU A 184 5.13 20.08 -12.69
CA LEU A 184 5.67 20.94 -11.62
C LEU A 184 6.62 22.00 -12.16
N LEU A 185 7.45 21.65 -13.14
CA LEU A 185 8.35 22.62 -13.78
C LEU A 185 7.56 23.68 -14.56
N ALA A 186 6.51 23.28 -15.28
CA ALA A 186 5.65 24.22 -16.00
C ALA A 186 4.93 25.19 -15.03
N GLU A 187 4.39 24.67 -13.91
CA GLU A 187 3.77 25.48 -12.85
C GLU A 187 4.76 26.50 -12.25
N ASP A 188 6.02 26.09 -11.97
CA ASP A 188 7.05 26.95 -11.42
C ASP A 188 7.44 28.07 -12.41
N VAL A 189 7.57 27.76 -13.69
CA VAL A 189 7.88 28.76 -14.74
C VAL A 189 6.76 29.79 -14.87
N ILE A 190 5.50 29.37 -14.80
CA ILE A 190 4.34 30.29 -14.86
C ILE A 190 4.35 31.20 -13.63
N ALA A 191 4.50 30.64 -12.44
CA ALA A 191 4.52 31.39 -11.19
C ALA A 191 5.64 32.44 -11.14
N ARG A 192 6.83 32.13 -11.66
CA ARG A 192 7.94 33.10 -11.76
C ARG A 192 7.62 34.25 -12.71
N LYS A 193 7.03 33.96 -13.88
CA LYS A 193 6.62 34.99 -14.82
C LYS A 193 5.57 35.95 -14.24
N GLU A 194 4.62 35.42 -13.44
CA GLU A 194 3.61 36.24 -12.77
C GLU A 194 4.20 37.12 -11.66
N ASN A 195 5.30 36.68 -11.02
CA ASN A 195 6.00 37.41 -9.96
C ASN A 195 7.10 38.36 -10.50
N GLY A 196 7.31 38.42 -11.82
CA GLY A 196 8.28 39.32 -12.45
C GLY A 196 9.75 38.89 -12.32
N GLU A 197 9.99 37.59 -12.10
CA GLU A 197 11.33 36.99 -12.08
C GLU A 197 11.72 36.34 -13.42
#